data_4412491e26afc9f59444dfebb2ddb6d6
#
_entry.id   4412491e26afc9f59444dfebb2ddb6d6
#
_cell.length_a   1.000
_cell.length_b   1.000
_cell.length_c   1.000
_cell.angle_alpha   90.00
_cell.angle_beta   90.00
_cell.angle_gamma   90.00
#
_symmetry.space_group_name_H-M   'P 1'
#
loop_
_entity.id
_entity.type
_entity.pdbx_description
1 polymer ?
#
loop_
_entity_poly.entity_id
_entity_poly.type
_entity_poly.pdbx_seq_one_letter_code
_entity_poly.pdbx_strand_id
1 'polypeptide(L)'
;MLTLHLTEKTYSRTFSLRDIQLNVEKGRMLLLLGHNGAGKTTMIQSMFGLTPFTGVVSLDGKQLNFQSSAHISFLKEHVSYIPDDHALFDYLTPREYFHLLQLPDKRNGPREEAFVDLFELRPYMDQPIAQLSHGNQKKTQIISQLLRSCDYYVFDEPTNGLDPDMMIILKKVLMKLRDQGAGILISTHHLGFGETLYDHLMILRNGDIKLDMSRQETNKTFPHQALEDIYKEVNQDYYMQVERLLNDLDTTRSS
;
A
#
# COMPACT_ATOMS: atom_id res chain seq x y z
N MET A 1 0.77 -16.60 -5.81
CA MET A 1 0.41 -15.94 -4.53
C MET A 1 1.67 -15.38 -3.89
N LEU A 2 1.66 -14.10 -3.49
CA LEU A 2 2.72 -13.49 -2.69
C LEU A 2 2.33 -13.59 -1.21
N THR A 3 3.18 -14.17 -0.37
CA THR A 3 2.86 -14.42 1.05
C THR A 3 3.95 -13.91 1.96
N LEU A 4 3.56 -13.38 3.12
CA LEU A 4 4.42 -13.12 4.27
C LEU A 4 3.88 -13.90 5.46
N HIS A 5 4.70 -14.74 6.04
CA HIS A 5 4.48 -15.30 7.38
C HIS A 5 5.52 -14.70 8.31
N LEU A 6 5.13 -13.69 9.06
CA LEU A 6 5.97 -12.98 10.02
C LEU A 6 5.72 -13.54 11.41
N THR A 7 6.68 -14.29 11.95
CA THR A 7 6.60 -14.85 13.29
C THR A 7 6.84 -13.76 14.33
N GLU A 8 7.88 -12.96 14.15
CA GLU A 8 8.18 -11.85 15.05
C GLU A 8 8.99 -10.75 14.36
N LYS A 9 8.61 -9.50 14.64
CA LYS A 9 9.39 -8.30 14.35
C LYS A 9 9.27 -7.33 15.52
N THR A 10 10.32 -7.20 16.28
CA THR A 10 10.43 -6.20 17.37
C THR A 10 11.02 -4.92 16.80
N TYR A 11 10.35 -3.80 17.00
CA TYR A 11 10.82 -2.47 16.58
C TYR A 11 11.30 -1.64 17.76
N SER A 12 10.64 -1.77 18.91
CA SER A 12 11.01 -1.13 20.17
C SER A 12 10.58 -2.01 21.34
N ARG A 13 10.89 -1.59 22.58
CA ARG A 13 10.40 -2.31 23.77
C ARG A 13 8.87 -2.35 23.89
N THR A 14 8.19 -1.44 23.21
CA THR A 14 6.73 -1.25 23.30
C THR A 14 5.98 -1.61 22.04
N PHE A 15 6.68 -1.93 20.93
CA PHE A 15 6.05 -2.24 19.65
C PHE A 15 6.68 -3.46 18.99
N SER A 16 5.87 -4.47 18.73
CA SER A 16 6.24 -5.67 17.96
C SER A 16 5.06 -6.14 17.09
N LEU A 17 5.40 -6.74 15.96
CA LEU A 17 4.48 -7.50 15.11
C LEU A 17 4.71 -8.98 15.42
N ARG A 18 3.65 -9.76 15.63
CA ARG A 18 3.76 -11.20 15.95
C ARG A 18 2.67 -11.99 15.24
N ASP A 19 3.06 -13.18 14.79
CA ASP A 19 2.16 -14.19 14.20
C ASP A 19 1.25 -13.61 13.11
N ILE A 20 1.84 -12.81 12.20
CA ILE A 20 1.12 -12.18 11.09
C ILE A 20 1.27 -13.04 9.85
N GLN A 21 0.14 -13.39 9.26
CA GLN A 21 0.07 -14.01 7.95
C GLN A 21 -0.62 -13.05 6.97
N LEU A 22 0.06 -12.73 5.87
CA LEU A 22 -0.46 -11.85 4.83
C LEU A 22 -0.34 -12.57 3.48
N ASN A 23 -1.45 -12.61 2.74
CA ASN A 23 -1.55 -13.33 1.48
C ASN A 23 -2.12 -12.40 0.40
N VAL A 24 -1.37 -12.20 -0.69
CA VAL A 24 -1.82 -11.43 -1.85
C VAL A 24 -2.06 -12.41 -3.00
N GLU A 25 -3.31 -12.58 -3.38
CA GLU A 25 -3.72 -13.48 -4.46
C GLU A 25 -3.78 -12.76 -5.80
N LYS A 26 -3.46 -13.46 -6.91
CA LYS A 26 -3.63 -12.91 -8.27
C LYS A 26 -5.11 -12.64 -8.54
N GLY A 27 -5.40 -11.49 -9.17
CA GLY A 27 -6.76 -11.04 -9.46
C GLY A 27 -7.57 -10.60 -8.24
N ARG A 28 -6.90 -10.32 -7.11
CA ARG A 28 -7.52 -9.87 -5.86
C ARG A 28 -6.82 -8.63 -5.30
N MET A 29 -7.57 -7.85 -4.53
CA MET A 29 -7.07 -6.71 -3.76
C MET A 29 -7.14 -6.99 -2.27
N LEU A 30 -5.98 -6.98 -1.60
CA LEU A 30 -5.87 -6.95 -0.15
C LEU A 30 -5.72 -5.50 0.31
N LEU A 31 -6.64 -5.03 1.14
CA LEU A 31 -6.58 -3.74 1.78
C LEU A 31 -6.06 -3.89 3.21
N LEU A 32 -4.92 -3.27 3.51
CA LEU A 32 -4.32 -3.21 4.83
C LEU A 32 -4.60 -1.85 5.47
N LEU A 33 -5.59 -1.79 6.34
CA LEU A 33 -5.96 -0.58 7.07
C LEU A 33 -5.26 -0.48 8.43
N GLY A 34 -4.99 0.74 8.87
CA GLY A 34 -4.51 1.03 10.21
C GLY A 34 -4.05 2.47 10.34
N HIS A 35 -4.01 2.99 11.57
CA HIS A 35 -3.48 4.32 11.84
C HIS A 35 -1.98 4.42 11.54
N ASN A 36 -1.43 5.65 11.50
CA ASN A 36 0.01 5.87 11.36
C ASN A 36 0.73 5.26 12.57
N GLY A 37 1.79 4.47 12.31
CA GLY A 37 2.49 3.72 13.35
C GLY A 37 1.86 2.36 13.71
N ALA A 38 0.78 1.92 13.07
CA ALA A 38 0.18 0.60 13.32
C ALA A 38 1.10 -0.58 12.93
N GLY A 39 2.08 -0.36 12.03
CA GLY A 39 3.02 -1.38 11.56
C GLY A 39 2.87 -1.77 10.09
N LYS A 40 1.99 -1.12 9.33
CA LYS A 40 1.73 -1.41 7.90
C LYS A 40 3.00 -1.41 7.05
N THR A 41 3.72 -0.28 7.05
CA THR A 41 5.00 -0.13 6.32
C THR A 41 6.04 -1.16 6.78
N THR A 42 6.12 -1.45 8.07
CA THR A 42 7.04 -2.47 8.59
C THR A 42 6.73 -3.87 8.05
N MET A 43 5.43 -4.24 7.96
CA MET A 43 5.01 -5.50 7.34
C MET A 43 5.40 -5.55 5.87
N ILE A 44 5.11 -4.49 5.13
CA ILE A 44 5.46 -4.38 3.70
C ILE A 44 6.99 -4.45 3.52
N GLN A 45 7.75 -3.68 4.28
CA GLN A 45 9.22 -3.73 4.21
C GLN A 45 9.79 -5.11 4.54
N SER A 46 9.18 -5.84 5.50
CA SER A 46 9.56 -7.22 5.79
C SER A 46 9.32 -8.15 4.59
N MET A 47 8.22 -7.96 3.86
CA MET A 47 7.92 -8.72 2.65
C MET A 47 8.97 -8.55 1.54
N PHE A 48 9.67 -7.41 1.52
CA PHE A 48 10.74 -7.12 0.56
C PHE A 48 12.15 -7.35 1.13
N GLY A 49 12.27 -7.83 2.38
CA GLY A 49 13.57 -8.01 3.05
C GLY A 49 14.31 -6.70 3.33
N LEU A 50 13.60 -5.56 3.33
CA LEU A 50 14.16 -4.22 3.57
C LEU A 50 14.36 -3.94 5.07
N THR A 51 13.78 -4.75 5.94
CA THR A 51 13.98 -4.70 7.38
C THR A 51 14.16 -6.11 7.94
N PRO A 52 15.03 -6.33 8.96
CA PRO A 52 15.18 -7.64 9.58
C PRO A 52 13.87 -8.09 10.26
N PHE A 53 13.51 -9.36 10.10
CA PHE A 53 12.36 -9.98 10.74
C PHE A 53 12.60 -11.49 10.89
N THR A 54 11.82 -12.16 11.74
CA THR A 54 11.77 -13.62 11.83
C THR A 54 10.52 -14.11 11.11
N GLY A 55 10.71 -14.97 10.12
CA GLY A 55 9.57 -15.45 9.31
C GLY A 55 9.98 -15.89 7.91
N VAL A 56 8.99 -16.06 7.05
CA VAL A 56 9.15 -16.55 5.68
C VAL A 56 8.37 -15.68 4.70
N VAL A 57 8.99 -15.35 3.58
CA VAL A 57 8.32 -14.77 2.41
C VAL A 57 8.34 -15.79 1.28
N SER A 58 7.21 -15.95 0.58
CA SER A 58 7.13 -16.80 -0.59
C SER A 58 6.45 -16.09 -1.75
N LEU A 59 6.91 -16.37 -2.96
CA LEU A 59 6.31 -15.89 -4.20
C LEU A 59 6.02 -17.07 -5.12
N ASP A 60 4.75 -17.26 -5.45
CA ASP A 60 4.25 -18.36 -6.30
C ASP A 60 4.78 -19.75 -5.87
N GLY A 61 4.75 -20.00 -4.55
CA GLY A 61 5.20 -21.25 -3.92
C GLY A 61 6.70 -21.36 -3.70
N LYS A 62 7.50 -20.39 -4.17
CA LYS A 62 8.95 -20.36 -3.96
C LYS A 62 9.28 -19.51 -2.74
N GLN A 63 9.88 -20.13 -1.72
CA GLN A 63 10.41 -19.39 -0.56
C GLN A 63 11.59 -18.50 -0.97
N LEU A 64 11.56 -17.25 -0.54
CA LEU A 64 12.59 -16.27 -0.86
C LEU A 64 13.70 -16.22 0.20
N ASN A 65 14.93 -16.11 -0.28
CA ASN A 65 16.09 -15.82 0.55
C ASN A 65 16.68 -14.48 0.10
N PHE A 66 16.58 -13.46 0.93
CA PHE A 66 17.04 -12.10 0.64
C PHE A 66 18.57 -11.93 0.61
N GLN A 67 19.34 -12.98 0.94
CA GLN A 67 20.78 -13.02 0.70
C GLN A 67 21.14 -13.52 -0.70
N SER A 68 20.18 -14.07 -1.43
CA SER A 68 20.36 -14.58 -2.80
C SER A 68 19.98 -13.51 -3.83
N SER A 69 20.95 -13.06 -4.63
CA SER A 69 20.71 -12.12 -5.73
C SER A 69 19.68 -12.65 -6.74
N ALA A 70 19.68 -13.96 -7.00
CA ALA A 70 18.70 -14.60 -7.88
C ALA A 70 17.27 -14.51 -7.33
N HIS A 71 17.06 -14.65 -6.02
CA HIS A 71 15.75 -14.52 -5.40
C HIS A 71 15.29 -13.04 -5.36
N ILE A 72 16.23 -12.10 -5.13
CA ILE A 72 15.92 -10.67 -5.21
C ILE A 72 15.54 -10.27 -6.65
N SER A 73 16.27 -10.74 -7.66
CA SER A 73 15.92 -10.50 -9.07
C SER A 73 14.54 -11.08 -9.41
N PHE A 74 14.27 -12.33 -9.00
CA PHE A 74 12.98 -12.98 -9.19
C PHE A 74 11.84 -12.16 -8.54
N LEU A 75 12.01 -11.69 -7.30
CA LEU A 75 11.03 -10.83 -6.64
C LEU A 75 10.81 -9.54 -7.45
N LYS A 76 11.88 -8.88 -7.86
CA LYS A 76 11.81 -7.62 -8.63
C LYS A 76 11.15 -7.79 -10.00
N GLU A 77 11.28 -8.94 -10.65
CA GLU A 77 10.61 -9.20 -11.93
C GLU A 77 9.11 -9.32 -11.81
N HIS A 78 8.61 -9.86 -10.70
CA HIS A 78 7.20 -10.21 -10.53
C HIS A 78 6.43 -9.26 -9.63
N VAL A 79 7.12 -8.48 -8.78
CA VAL A 79 6.48 -7.59 -7.81
C VAL A 79 6.95 -6.16 -7.99
N SER A 80 6.00 -5.25 -8.13
CA SER A 80 6.22 -3.81 -8.11
C SER A 80 5.90 -3.28 -6.71
N TYR A 81 6.78 -2.43 -6.17
CA TYR A 81 6.60 -1.81 -4.86
C TYR A 81 6.64 -0.29 -4.98
N ILE A 82 5.59 0.35 -4.49
CA ILE A 82 5.43 1.78 -4.40
C ILE A 82 5.47 2.16 -2.92
N PRO A 83 6.61 2.63 -2.39
CA PRO A 83 6.73 3.05 -1.00
C PRO A 83 5.98 4.36 -0.72
N ASP A 84 5.72 4.63 0.57
CA ASP A 84 5.12 5.89 1.01
C ASP A 84 6.07 7.07 0.75
N ASP A 85 7.35 6.91 1.06
CA ASP A 85 8.37 7.91 0.81
C ASP A 85 8.74 8.03 -0.68
N HIS A 86 9.19 9.22 -1.09
CA HIS A 86 9.59 9.51 -2.46
C HIS A 86 11.03 9.05 -2.71
N ALA A 87 11.21 7.75 -2.94
CA ALA A 87 12.52 7.19 -3.33
C ALA A 87 12.80 7.43 -4.83
N LEU A 88 12.92 8.70 -5.23
CA LEU A 88 13.19 9.13 -6.61
C LEU A 88 14.61 9.70 -6.73
N PHE A 89 15.13 9.71 -7.95
CA PHE A 89 16.38 10.40 -8.26
C PHE A 89 16.11 11.88 -8.56
N ASP A 90 16.33 12.74 -7.59
CA ASP A 90 15.98 14.16 -7.59
C ASP A 90 16.52 14.96 -8.77
N TYR A 91 17.69 14.58 -9.30
CA TYR A 91 18.37 15.24 -10.40
C TYR A 91 17.88 14.82 -11.80
N LEU A 92 17.10 13.74 -11.89
CA LEU A 92 16.50 13.30 -13.15
C LEU A 92 15.17 14.02 -13.38
N THR A 93 14.79 14.13 -14.65
CA THR A 93 13.41 14.45 -15.04
C THR A 93 12.53 13.18 -14.98
N PRO A 94 11.20 13.28 -14.89
CA PRO A 94 10.31 12.12 -15.01
C PRO A 94 10.58 11.29 -16.28
N ARG A 95 10.83 11.94 -17.42
CA ARG A 95 11.16 11.28 -18.68
C ARG A 95 12.43 10.43 -18.58
N GLU A 96 13.50 10.99 -18.05
CA GLU A 96 14.77 10.28 -17.85
C GLU A 96 14.62 9.15 -16.85
N TYR A 97 13.84 9.38 -15.77
CA TYR A 97 13.58 8.37 -14.75
C TYR A 97 12.80 7.18 -15.30
N PHE A 98 11.74 7.42 -16.09
CA PHE A 98 10.98 6.35 -16.74
C PHE A 98 11.87 5.58 -17.74
N HIS A 99 12.67 6.28 -18.52
CA HIS A 99 13.60 5.64 -19.45
C HIS A 99 14.64 4.77 -18.72
N LEU A 100 15.17 5.22 -17.59
CA LEU A 100 16.12 4.46 -16.77
C LEU A 100 15.50 3.15 -16.25
N LEU A 101 14.24 3.18 -15.83
CA LEU A 101 13.57 2.00 -15.26
C LEU A 101 13.06 1.01 -16.32
N GLN A 102 12.85 1.45 -17.54
CA GLN A 102 12.33 0.63 -18.64
C GLN A 102 13.40 -0.17 -19.38
N LEU A 103 14.66 0.01 -19.08
CA LEU A 103 15.74 -0.79 -19.68
C LEU A 103 15.66 -2.23 -19.15
N PRO A 104 15.31 -3.24 -19.99
CA PRO A 104 15.46 -3.32 -21.46
C PRO A 104 14.13 -3.42 -22.27
N ASP A 105 12.95 -3.17 -21.72
CA ASP A 105 11.68 -3.42 -22.41
C ASP A 105 11.20 -2.20 -23.25
N LYS A 106 11.47 -2.24 -24.57
CA LYS A 106 11.10 -1.18 -25.54
C LYS A 106 9.58 -1.10 -25.84
N ARG A 107 8.71 -1.91 -25.21
CA ARG A 107 7.28 -2.01 -25.54
C ARG A 107 6.38 -1.02 -24.81
N ASN A 108 6.93 -0.14 -23.97
CA ASN A 108 6.16 0.67 -23.05
C ASN A 108 5.76 2.08 -23.56
N GLY A 109 6.24 2.54 -24.72
CA GLY A 109 5.98 3.90 -25.21
C GLY A 109 4.49 4.31 -25.19
N PRO A 110 3.55 3.57 -25.81
CA PRO A 110 2.13 3.91 -25.79
C PRO A 110 1.51 3.84 -24.39
N ARG A 111 2.00 2.93 -23.53
CA ARG A 111 1.53 2.78 -22.14
C ARG A 111 2.03 3.92 -21.26
N GLU A 112 3.28 4.37 -21.47
CA GLU A 112 3.86 5.53 -20.81
C GLU A 112 3.06 6.79 -21.09
N GLU A 113 2.84 7.10 -22.37
CA GLU A 113 2.06 8.27 -22.79
C GLU A 113 0.65 8.27 -22.17
N ALA A 114 -0.01 7.10 -22.15
CA ALA A 114 -1.34 6.96 -21.55
C ALA A 114 -1.33 7.25 -20.04
N PHE A 115 -0.34 6.77 -19.29
CA PHE A 115 -0.24 7.08 -17.85
C PHE A 115 0.16 8.52 -17.59
N VAL A 116 1.07 9.08 -18.40
CA VAL A 116 1.48 10.49 -18.30
C VAL A 116 0.28 11.40 -18.48
N ASP A 117 -0.58 11.13 -19.46
CA ASP A 117 -1.81 11.89 -19.69
C ASP A 117 -2.85 11.65 -18.59
N LEU A 118 -3.05 10.40 -18.20
CA LEU A 118 -4.04 10.02 -17.19
C LEU A 118 -3.76 10.65 -15.82
N PHE A 119 -2.49 10.75 -15.43
CA PHE A 119 -2.06 11.38 -14.18
C PHE A 119 -1.70 12.86 -14.34
N GLU A 120 -1.97 13.47 -15.52
CA GLU A 120 -1.72 14.89 -15.80
C GLU A 120 -0.26 15.31 -15.54
N LEU A 121 0.69 14.41 -15.82
CA LEU A 121 2.11 14.67 -15.57
C LEU A 121 2.82 15.34 -16.76
N ARG A 122 2.20 15.41 -17.93
CA ARG A 122 2.79 15.88 -19.19
C ARG A 122 3.50 17.24 -19.08
N PRO A 123 2.97 18.27 -18.42
CA PRO A 123 3.64 19.58 -18.31
C PRO A 123 4.94 19.55 -17.51
N TYR A 124 5.19 18.49 -16.78
CA TYR A 124 6.29 18.35 -15.81
C TYR A 124 7.36 17.36 -16.25
N MET A 125 7.18 16.70 -17.41
CA MET A 125 8.03 15.60 -17.89
C MET A 125 9.51 15.97 -18.09
N ASP A 126 9.79 17.24 -18.34
CA ASP A 126 11.14 17.74 -18.65
C ASP A 126 11.70 18.65 -17.53
N GLN A 127 11.05 18.67 -16.34
CA GLN A 127 11.53 19.39 -15.15
C GLN A 127 12.23 18.41 -14.19
N PRO A 128 13.33 18.81 -13.53
CA PRO A 128 13.94 17.97 -12.49
C PRO A 128 12.94 17.57 -11.40
N ILE A 129 12.97 16.32 -10.97
CA ILE A 129 12.07 15.77 -9.96
C ILE A 129 12.13 16.58 -8.66
N ALA A 130 13.32 17.05 -8.25
CA ALA A 130 13.48 17.92 -7.08
C ALA A 130 12.66 19.22 -7.13
N GLN A 131 12.28 19.70 -8.32
CA GLN A 131 11.50 20.92 -8.51
C GLN A 131 9.99 20.68 -8.58
N LEU A 132 9.57 19.43 -8.61
CA LEU A 132 8.16 19.05 -8.66
C LEU A 132 7.50 19.20 -7.28
N SER A 133 6.20 19.50 -7.28
CA SER A 133 5.39 19.39 -6.07
C SER A 133 5.36 17.93 -5.55
N HIS A 134 5.11 17.75 -4.27
CA HIS A 134 4.97 16.41 -3.66
C HIS A 134 3.96 15.53 -4.43
N GLY A 135 2.83 16.10 -4.88
CA GLY A 135 1.85 15.38 -5.68
C GLY A 135 2.42 14.91 -7.02
N ASN A 136 3.18 15.75 -7.74
CA ASN A 136 3.79 15.36 -9.01
C ASN A 136 4.96 14.38 -8.81
N GLN A 137 5.71 14.46 -7.73
CA GLN A 137 6.68 13.43 -7.35
C GLN A 137 5.99 12.09 -7.09
N LYS A 138 4.86 12.09 -6.36
CA LYS A 138 4.06 10.87 -6.10
C LYS A 138 3.49 10.29 -7.40
N LYS A 139 2.95 11.13 -8.29
CA LYS A 139 2.51 10.71 -9.64
C LYS A 139 3.65 10.07 -10.43
N THR A 140 4.84 10.68 -10.44
CA THR A 140 6.04 10.14 -11.09
C THR A 140 6.40 8.77 -10.50
N GLN A 141 6.42 8.62 -9.19
CA GLN A 141 6.70 7.37 -8.51
C GLN A 141 5.68 6.27 -8.89
N ILE A 142 4.39 6.58 -8.84
CA ILE A 142 3.31 5.64 -9.19
C ILE A 142 3.44 5.21 -10.65
N ILE A 143 3.55 6.15 -11.59
CA ILE A 143 3.68 5.85 -13.02
C ILE A 143 4.88 4.95 -13.28
N SER A 144 6.05 5.27 -12.70
CA SER A 144 7.27 4.51 -12.89
C SER A 144 7.11 3.02 -12.55
N GLN A 145 6.35 2.72 -11.51
CA GLN A 145 6.09 1.36 -11.08
C GLN A 145 4.96 0.70 -11.88
N LEU A 146 3.96 1.47 -12.33
CA LEU A 146 2.90 0.97 -13.20
C LEU A 146 3.38 0.63 -14.62
N LEU A 147 4.47 1.24 -15.07
CA LEU A 147 5.10 0.92 -16.35
C LEU A 147 5.71 -0.49 -16.37
N ARG A 148 6.00 -1.04 -15.21
CA ARG A 148 6.46 -2.41 -15.06
C ARG A 148 5.26 -3.36 -15.16
N SER A 149 5.36 -4.38 -16.01
CA SER A 149 4.33 -5.41 -16.13
C SER A 149 4.59 -6.50 -15.10
N CYS A 150 4.10 -6.32 -13.88
CA CYS A 150 4.30 -7.24 -12.76
C CYS A 150 3.03 -8.06 -12.48
N ASP A 151 3.22 -9.24 -11.88
CA ASP A 151 2.13 -10.10 -11.40
C ASP A 151 1.48 -9.54 -10.12
N TYR A 152 2.27 -8.80 -9.33
CA TYR A 152 1.82 -8.22 -8.06
C TYR A 152 2.25 -6.76 -7.94
N TYR A 153 1.38 -5.96 -7.33
CA TYR A 153 1.64 -4.56 -7.02
C TYR A 153 1.38 -4.31 -5.54
N VAL A 154 2.36 -3.73 -4.86
CA VAL A 154 2.28 -3.37 -3.44
C VAL A 154 2.38 -1.86 -3.32
N PHE A 155 1.32 -1.24 -2.81
CA PHE A 155 1.22 0.20 -2.62
C PHE A 155 1.21 0.51 -1.12
N ASP A 156 2.22 1.25 -0.67
CA ASP A 156 2.27 1.74 0.70
C ASP A 156 1.83 3.20 0.73
N GLU A 157 0.67 3.47 1.33
CA GLU A 157 0.03 4.79 1.45
C GLU A 157 0.01 5.58 0.10
N PRO A 158 -0.52 5.01 -0.99
CA PRO A 158 -0.39 5.61 -2.32
C PRO A 158 -1.17 6.92 -2.50
N THR A 159 -2.06 7.24 -1.57
CA THR A 159 -2.90 8.45 -1.61
C THR A 159 -2.23 9.69 -1.03
N ASN A 160 -1.12 9.51 -0.28
CA ASN A 160 -0.41 10.63 0.32
C ASN A 160 0.11 11.59 -0.75
N GLY A 161 -0.29 12.85 -0.66
CA GLY A 161 0.09 13.91 -1.61
C GLY A 161 -0.70 13.95 -2.92
N LEU A 162 -1.66 13.04 -3.13
CA LEU A 162 -2.56 13.10 -4.28
C LEU A 162 -3.81 13.96 -3.97
N ASP A 163 -4.25 14.71 -4.96
CA ASP A 163 -5.53 15.40 -4.93
C ASP A 163 -6.72 14.42 -5.13
N PRO A 164 -7.96 14.82 -4.84
CA PRO A 164 -9.12 13.95 -4.95
C PRO A 164 -9.34 13.34 -6.34
N ASP A 165 -9.07 14.07 -7.40
CA ASP A 165 -9.25 13.59 -8.78
C ASP A 165 -8.23 12.49 -9.09
N MET A 166 -6.98 12.67 -8.67
CA MET A 166 -5.93 11.67 -8.83
C MET A 166 -6.19 10.42 -7.99
N MET A 167 -6.80 10.55 -6.81
CA MET A 167 -7.24 9.38 -6.03
C MET A 167 -8.33 8.58 -6.77
N ILE A 168 -9.27 9.24 -7.44
CA ILE A 168 -10.31 8.58 -8.26
C ILE A 168 -9.68 7.87 -9.45
N ILE A 169 -8.72 8.52 -10.11
CA ILE A 169 -7.98 7.93 -11.23
C ILE A 169 -7.19 6.71 -10.78
N LEU A 170 -6.46 6.82 -9.68
CA LEU A 170 -5.70 5.71 -9.11
C LEU A 170 -6.60 4.50 -8.80
N LYS A 171 -7.79 4.73 -8.18
CA LYS A 171 -8.78 3.66 -7.96
C LYS A 171 -9.11 2.91 -9.25
N LYS A 172 -9.41 3.63 -10.34
CA LYS A 172 -9.75 3.03 -11.63
C LYS A 172 -8.58 2.22 -12.21
N VAL A 173 -7.35 2.72 -12.07
CA VAL A 173 -6.14 2.01 -12.50
C VAL A 173 -5.96 0.71 -11.71
N LEU A 174 -6.10 0.76 -10.39
CA LEU A 174 -5.99 -0.43 -9.53
C LEU A 174 -7.03 -1.48 -9.86
N MET A 175 -8.30 -1.08 -10.06
CA MET A 175 -9.36 -1.99 -10.47
C MET A 175 -9.03 -2.65 -11.82
N LYS A 176 -8.54 -1.87 -12.78
CA LYS A 176 -8.15 -2.40 -14.09
C LYS A 176 -6.98 -3.41 -13.99
N LEU A 177 -5.98 -3.15 -13.16
CA LEU A 177 -4.86 -4.08 -12.93
C LEU A 177 -5.36 -5.38 -12.32
N ARG A 178 -6.22 -5.32 -11.29
CA ARG A 178 -6.86 -6.49 -10.68
C ARG A 178 -7.63 -7.30 -11.73
N ASP A 179 -8.46 -6.64 -12.53
CA ASP A 179 -9.30 -7.29 -13.55
C ASP A 179 -8.44 -7.94 -14.66
N GLN A 180 -7.21 -7.47 -14.84
CA GLN A 180 -6.19 -8.09 -15.70
C GLN A 180 -5.44 -9.24 -15.03
N GLY A 181 -5.78 -9.57 -13.79
CA GLY A 181 -5.22 -10.71 -13.06
C GLY A 181 -4.07 -10.36 -12.09
N ALA A 182 -3.71 -9.10 -11.93
CA ALA A 182 -2.68 -8.71 -10.96
C ALA A 182 -3.17 -8.88 -9.53
N GLY A 183 -2.32 -9.39 -8.63
CA GLY A 183 -2.51 -9.34 -7.19
C GLY A 183 -2.12 -7.97 -6.65
N ILE A 184 -2.95 -7.36 -5.80
CA ILE A 184 -2.72 -6.00 -5.31
C ILE A 184 -2.79 -5.96 -3.78
N LEU A 185 -1.77 -5.39 -3.15
CA LEU A 185 -1.78 -5.00 -1.75
C LEU A 185 -1.79 -3.47 -1.67
N ILE A 186 -2.71 -2.92 -0.90
CA ILE A 186 -2.79 -1.48 -0.63
C ILE A 186 -2.77 -1.29 0.88
N SER A 187 -1.77 -0.59 1.40
CA SER A 187 -1.84 -0.06 2.76
C SER A 187 -2.40 1.35 2.74
N THR A 188 -3.28 1.68 3.68
CA THR A 188 -3.78 3.04 3.82
C THR A 188 -4.39 3.28 5.20
N HIS A 189 -4.47 4.54 5.60
CA HIS A 189 -5.29 5.03 6.72
C HIS A 189 -6.53 5.79 6.21
N HIS A 190 -6.69 5.97 4.89
CA HIS A 190 -7.83 6.63 4.26
C HIS A 190 -9.00 5.66 4.02
N LEU A 191 -9.95 5.60 4.94
CA LEU A 191 -11.10 4.71 4.89
C LEU A 191 -11.92 4.87 3.61
N GLY A 192 -12.26 6.12 3.24
CA GLY A 192 -13.04 6.41 2.03
C GLY A 192 -12.32 6.02 0.71
N PHE A 193 -10.99 5.97 0.69
CA PHE A 193 -10.26 5.43 -0.45
C PHE A 193 -10.42 3.91 -0.54
N GLY A 194 -10.34 3.20 0.59
CA GLY A 194 -10.40 1.74 0.65
C GLY A 194 -11.80 1.14 0.43
N GLU A 195 -12.86 1.89 0.71
CA GLU A 195 -14.28 1.43 0.76
C GLU A 195 -14.70 0.48 -0.36
N THR A 196 -14.29 0.77 -1.59
CA THR A 196 -14.70 0.02 -2.79
C THR A 196 -13.62 -0.89 -3.37
N LEU A 197 -12.41 -0.89 -2.78
CA LEU A 197 -11.23 -1.47 -3.44
C LEU A 197 -10.85 -2.88 -2.97
N TYR A 198 -11.42 -3.43 -1.88
CA TYR A 198 -10.92 -4.69 -1.34
C TYR A 198 -11.74 -5.91 -1.74
N ASP A 199 -11.07 -7.01 -1.97
CA ASP A 199 -11.61 -8.38 -1.97
C ASP A 199 -11.32 -9.04 -0.62
N HIS A 200 -10.27 -8.58 0.07
CA HIS A 200 -9.87 -8.99 1.42
C HIS A 200 -9.47 -7.77 2.25
N LEU A 201 -9.94 -7.69 3.48
CA LEU A 201 -9.72 -6.59 4.42
C LEU A 201 -8.93 -7.08 5.62
N MET A 202 -7.82 -6.41 5.90
CA MET A 202 -7.05 -6.59 7.12
C MET A 202 -6.95 -5.26 7.87
N ILE A 203 -7.30 -5.23 9.14
CA ILE A 203 -7.19 -4.06 10.00
C ILE A 203 -6.10 -4.31 11.04
N LEU A 204 -5.09 -3.45 11.02
CA LEU A 204 -3.93 -3.50 11.91
C LEU A 204 -3.99 -2.35 12.92
N ARG A 205 -3.77 -2.64 14.20
CA ARG A 205 -3.65 -1.65 15.25
C ARG A 205 -2.57 -2.03 16.26
N ASN A 206 -1.61 -1.13 16.49
CA ASN A 206 -0.52 -1.31 17.46
C ASN A 206 0.23 -2.65 17.32
N GLY A 207 0.42 -3.11 16.09
CA GLY A 207 1.10 -4.37 15.80
C GLY A 207 0.21 -5.62 15.79
N ASP A 208 -1.06 -5.50 16.20
CA ASP A 208 -2.03 -6.61 16.22
C ASP A 208 -2.99 -6.55 15.04
N ILE A 209 -3.30 -7.69 14.45
CA ILE A 209 -4.40 -7.83 13.50
C ILE A 209 -5.71 -7.83 14.29
N LYS A 210 -6.57 -6.85 14.04
CA LYS A 210 -7.88 -6.71 14.67
C LYS A 210 -8.99 -7.31 13.82
N LEU A 211 -8.80 -7.36 12.50
CA LEU A 211 -9.72 -7.98 11.57
C LEU A 211 -8.91 -8.52 10.38
N ASP A 212 -9.30 -9.71 9.91
CA ASP A 212 -8.74 -10.39 8.74
C ASP A 212 -9.87 -11.19 8.08
N MET A 213 -10.51 -10.63 7.05
CA MET A 213 -11.72 -11.17 6.46
C MET A 213 -11.79 -10.90 4.95
N SER A 214 -12.32 -11.87 4.21
CA SER A 214 -12.77 -11.64 2.83
C SER A 214 -13.94 -10.65 2.79
N ARG A 215 -14.19 -10.02 1.64
CA ARG A 215 -15.35 -9.14 1.45
C ARG A 215 -16.68 -9.84 1.75
N GLN A 216 -16.77 -11.13 1.43
CA GLN A 216 -17.99 -11.90 1.70
C GLN A 216 -18.23 -12.06 3.20
N GLU A 217 -17.19 -12.40 3.96
CA GLU A 217 -17.23 -12.52 5.42
C GLU A 217 -17.51 -11.16 6.06
N THR A 218 -16.85 -10.10 5.59
CA THR A 218 -17.08 -8.73 6.07
C THR A 218 -18.55 -8.32 5.88
N ASN A 219 -19.12 -8.52 4.69
CA ASN A 219 -20.51 -8.18 4.41
C ASN A 219 -21.50 -9.02 5.22
N LYS A 220 -21.14 -10.26 5.57
CA LYS A 220 -21.96 -11.13 6.43
C LYS A 220 -21.90 -10.71 7.90
N THR A 221 -20.73 -10.33 8.38
CA THR A 221 -20.49 -9.96 9.78
C THR A 221 -20.98 -8.54 10.08
N PHE A 222 -20.79 -7.62 9.12
CA PHE A 222 -21.11 -6.20 9.22
C PHE A 222 -22.07 -5.78 8.08
N PRO A 223 -23.32 -6.27 8.06
CA PRO A 223 -24.25 -6.03 6.96
C PRO A 223 -24.59 -4.54 6.84
N HIS A 224 -24.43 -4.00 5.64
CA HIS A 224 -24.74 -2.59 5.30
C HIS A 224 -23.93 -1.53 6.05
N GLN A 225 -22.85 -1.90 6.72
CA GLN A 225 -21.96 -0.93 7.36
C GLN A 225 -20.94 -0.37 6.37
N ALA A 226 -20.64 0.92 6.51
CA ALA A 226 -19.51 1.55 5.84
C ALA A 226 -18.18 1.10 6.48
N LEU A 227 -17.09 1.17 5.72
CA LEU A 227 -15.77 0.77 6.22
C LEU A 227 -15.34 1.57 7.47
N GLU A 228 -15.80 2.81 7.58
CA GLU A 228 -15.57 3.64 8.77
C GLU A 228 -16.25 3.09 10.02
N ASP A 229 -17.48 2.61 9.90
CA ASP A 229 -18.23 2.02 11.02
C ASP A 229 -17.60 0.70 11.45
N ILE A 230 -17.22 -0.15 10.48
CA ILE A 230 -16.47 -1.39 10.75
C ILE A 230 -15.17 -1.08 11.48
N TYR A 231 -14.42 -0.07 11.02
CA TYR A 231 -13.16 0.33 11.64
C TYR A 231 -13.36 0.79 13.09
N LYS A 232 -14.42 1.56 13.38
CA LYS A 232 -14.78 2.00 14.73
C LYS A 232 -15.17 0.84 15.63
N GLU A 233 -16.00 -0.07 15.13
CA GLU A 233 -16.47 -1.24 15.88
C GLU A 233 -15.33 -2.18 16.25
N VAL A 234 -14.45 -2.49 15.30
CA VAL A 234 -13.26 -3.33 15.50
C VAL A 234 -12.27 -2.70 16.50
N ASN A 235 -12.28 -1.38 16.63
CA ASN A 235 -11.44 -0.61 17.55
C ASN A 235 -12.24 0.03 18.71
N GLN A 236 -13.38 -0.54 19.10
CA GLN A 236 -14.31 0.04 20.06
C GLN A 236 -13.67 0.45 21.40
N ASP A 237 -12.73 -0.33 21.93
CA ASP A 237 -12.04 0.00 23.20
C ASP A 237 -11.37 1.37 23.15
N TYR A 238 -10.73 1.67 22.03
CA TYR A 238 -10.11 2.98 21.82
C TYR A 238 -11.14 4.10 21.75
N TYR A 239 -12.22 3.90 20.99
CA TYR A 239 -13.25 4.93 20.85
C TYR A 239 -14.04 5.14 22.15
N MET A 240 -14.29 4.09 22.95
CA MET A 240 -14.85 4.25 24.29
C MET A 240 -13.93 5.07 25.22
N GLN A 241 -12.61 4.90 25.11
CA GLN A 241 -11.66 5.73 25.87
C GLN A 241 -11.72 7.19 25.42
N VAL A 242 -11.79 7.44 24.11
CA VAL A 242 -11.94 8.79 23.55
C VAL A 242 -13.21 9.47 24.06
N GLU A 243 -14.36 8.78 24.05
CA GLU A 243 -15.64 9.30 24.56
C GLU A 243 -15.55 9.66 26.05
N ARG A 244 -14.90 8.85 26.88
CA ARG A 244 -14.67 9.19 28.30
C ARG A 244 -13.89 10.48 28.45
N LEU A 245 -12.78 10.65 27.69
CA LEU A 245 -11.97 11.84 27.74
C LEU A 245 -12.71 13.09 27.25
N LEU A 246 -13.58 12.96 26.24
CA LEU A 246 -14.43 14.06 25.77
C LEU A 246 -15.44 14.50 26.84
N ASN A 247 -16.09 13.56 27.53
CA ASN A 247 -17.01 13.85 28.62
C ASN A 247 -16.31 14.57 29.81
N ASP A 248 -15.04 14.20 30.09
CA ASP A 248 -14.25 14.86 31.13
C ASP A 248 -13.93 16.34 30.78
N LEU A 249 -13.76 16.64 29.48
CA LEU A 249 -13.54 18.04 29.02
C LEU A 249 -14.79 18.92 29.20
N ASP A 250 -16.00 18.35 29.07
CA ASP A 250 -17.23 19.09 29.24
C ASP A 250 -17.52 19.38 30.73
N THR A 251 -17.14 18.50 31.63
CA THR A 251 -17.29 18.69 33.08
C THR A 251 -16.36 19.79 33.65
N THR A 252 -15.19 19.99 33.04
CA THR A 252 -14.22 21.01 33.46
C THR A 252 -14.61 22.44 33.03
N ARG A 253 -15.58 22.60 32.12
CA ARG A 253 -16.12 23.93 31.70
C ARG A 253 -17.28 24.45 32.58
N SER A 254 -17.81 23.60 33.44
CA SER A 254 -18.98 23.92 34.29
C SER A 254 -18.61 24.21 35.74
N SER A 255 -17.33 24.25 36.05
CA SER A 255 -16.75 24.67 37.34
C SER A 255 -15.93 25.95 37.18
#